data_7f680a0c84c4a81c7deb894c34062b87
#
_entry.id   7f680a0c84c4a81c7deb894c34062b87
#
_cell.length_a   1.000
_cell.length_b   1.000
_cell.length_c   1.000
_cell.angle_alpha   90.00
_cell.angle_beta   90.00
_cell.angle_gamma   90.00
#
_symmetry.space_group_name_H-M   'P 1'
#
loop_
_entity.id
_entity.type
_entity.pdbx_description
1 polymer ?
#
loop_
_entity_poly.entity_id
_entity_poly.type
_entity_poly.pdbx_seq_one_letter_code
_entity_poly.pdbx_strand_id
1 'polypeptide(L)'
;MRYYLGLDNGGTSTKAAVFDETGREVAVAGMDTAMLVPKPGFTERDMDKMWEANCEVIRKAVEKAGITGEEIVCVAVCGHGKGLYLWGKDDRPVRNGIISTDNRAWSYPVKWKKNGTEEKVFER
;
A
#
# COMPACT_ATOMS: atom_id res chain seq x y z
N MET A 1 -18.27 -5.49 -22.92
CA MET A 1 -18.35 -6.13 -21.59
C MET A 1 -17.73 -5.16 -20.60
N ARG A 2 -18.20 -5.09 -19.37
CA ARG A 2 -17.67 -4.17 -18.36
C ARG A 2 -16.80 -4.94 -17.37
N TYR A 3 -15.64 -4.38 -17.05
CA TYR A 3 -14.72 -4.98 -16.10
C TYR A 3 -14.46 -4.07 -14.91
N TYR A 4 -14.06 -4.66 -13.82
CA TYR A 4 -13.73 -4.02 -12.56
C TYR A 4 -12.32 -4.42 -12.18
N LEU A 5 -11.53 -3.48 -11.67
CA LEU A 5 -10.16 -3.74 -11.23
C LEU A 5 -10.04 -3.54 -9.73
N GLY A 6 -9.55 -4.55 -9.04
CA GLY A 6 -9.15 -4.47 -7.65
C GLY A 6 -7.62 -4.33 -7.54
N LEU A 7 -7.13 -3.36 -6.78
CA LEU A 7 -5.72 -3.19 -6.48
C LEU A 7 -5.49 -3.39 -4.98
N ASP A 8 -4.64 -4.34 -4.63
CA ASP A 8 -4.14 -4.54 -3.27
C ASP A 8 -2.69 -4.06 -3.17
N ASN A 9 -2.50 -2.88 -2.56
CA ASN A 9 -1.19 -2.32 -2.27
C ASN A 9 -0.69 -2.86 -0.91
N GLY A 10 -0.24 -4.10 -0.91
CA GLY A 10 0.11 -4.84 0.29
C GLY A 10 1.45 -4.44 0.92
N GLY A 11 1.70 -4.97 2.11
CA GLY A 11 2.92 -4.70 2.89
C GLY A 11 4.21 -5.28 2.30
N THR A 12 4.16 -6.36 1.54
CA THR A 12 5.32 -7.05 0.94
C THR A 12 5.20 -7.22 -0.58
N SER A 13 3.98 -7.14 -1.09
CA SER A 13 3.69 -7.29 -2.51
C SER A 13 2.52 -6.41 -2.90
N THR A 14 2.41 -6.08 -4.18
CA THR A 14 1.21 -5.47 -4.74
C THR A 14 0.58 -6.41 -5.76
N LYS A 15 -0.75 -6.39 -5.86
CA LYS A 15 -1.53 -7.26 -6.74
C LYS A 15 -2.66 -6.47 -7.37
N ALA A 16 -2.94 -6.78 -8.64
CA ALA A 16 -4.12 -6.28 -9.33
C ALA A 16 -4.90 -7.46 -9.89
N ALA A 17 -6.23 -7.42 -9.74
CA ALA A 17 -7.13 -8.43 -10.29
C ALA A 17 -8.23 -7.77 -11.12
N VAL A 18 -8.55 -8.38 -12.26
CA VAL A 18 -9.64 -7.96 -13.14
C VAL A 18 -10.80 -8.91 -12.95
N PHE A 19 -11.97 -8.35 -12.76
CA PHE A 19 -13.24 -9.08 -12.59
C PHE A 19 -14.23 -8.70 -13.70
N ASP A 20 -15.02 -9.65 -14.14
CA ASP A 20 -16.14 -9.38 -15.03
C ASP A 20 -17.39 -8.88 -14.26
N GLU A 21 -18.46 -8.55 -14.97
CA GLU A 21 -19.71 -8.03 -14.41
C GLU A 21 -20.49 -9.05 -13.55
N THR A 22 -20.09 -10.32 -13.57
CA THR A 22 -20.64 -11.36 -12.69
C THR A 22 -19.84 -11.52 -11.39
N GLY A 23 -18.73 -10.80 -11.26
CA GLY A 23 -17.81 -10.90 -10.12
C GLY A 23 -16.79 -12.04 -10.24
N ARG A 24 -16.66 -12.66 -11.40
CA ARG A 24 -15.67 -13.71 -11.64
C ARG A 24 -14.32 -13.07 -11.93
N GLU A 25 -13.28 -13.58 -11.28
CA GLU A 25 -11.88 -13.20 -11.58
C GLU A 25 -11.50 -13.67 -12.99
N VAL A 26 -11.08 -12.71 -13.83
CA VAL A 26 -10.65 -12.95 -15.22
C VAL A 26 -9.14 -13.10 -15.27
N ALA A 27 -8.42 -12.24 -14.56
CA ALA A 27 -6.96 -12.26 -14.52
C ALA A 27 -6.45 -11.62 -13.24
N VAL A 28 -5.27 -12.07 -12.82
CA VAL A 28 -4.54 -11.48 -11.70
C VAL A 28 -3.06 -11.35 -12.04
N ALA A 29 -2.46 -10.27 -11.59
CA ALA A 29 -1.02 -10.05 -11.63
C ALA A 29 -0.53 -9.55 -10.26
N GLY A 30 0.69 -9.91 -9.90
CA GLY A 30 1.31 -9.47 -8.66
C GLY A 30 2.82 -9.38 -8.82
N MET A 31 3.43 -8.58 -7.94
CA MET A 31 4.87 -8.50 -7.80
C MET A 31 5.26 -8.14 -6.37
N ASP A 32 6.41 -8.60 -5.97
CA ASP A 32 7.00 -8.23 -4.69
C ASP A 32 7.51 -6.80 -4.74
N THR A 33 7.42 -6.12 -3.62
CA THR A 33 7.89 -4.75 -3.44
C THR A 33 9.01 -4.72 -2.40
N ALA A 34 10.13 -4.07 -2.74
CA ALA A 34 11.30 -4.02 -1.89
C ALA A 34 11.03 -3.27 -0.57
N MET A 35 11.44 -3.87 0.52
CA MET A 35 11.51 -3.24 1.83
C MET A 35 12.93 -2.74 2.06
N LEU A 36 13.05 -1.49 2.45
CA LEU A 36 14.32 -0.87 2.81
C LEU A 36 14.53 -0.97 4.33
N VAL A 37 15.72 -1.34 4.75
CA VAL A 37 16.11 -1.44 6.16
C VAL A 37 17.32 -0.54 6.40
N PRO A 38 17.12 0.80 6.51
CA PRO A 38 18.24 1.75 6.64
C PRO A 38 19.03 1.57 7.94
N LYS A 39 18.39 1.05 8.98
CA LYS A 39 18.98 0.71 10.29
C LYS A 39 18.23 -0.45 10.92
N PRO A 40 18.82 -1.18 11.87
CA PRO A 40 18.09 -2.20 12.63
C PRO A 40 16.82 -1.63 13.26
N GLY A 41 15.69 -2.31 13.05
CA GLY A 41 14.38 -1.88 13.53
C GLY A 41 13.67 -0.81 12.70
N PHE A 42 14.31 -0.28 11.65
CA PHE A 42 13.71 0.67 10.72
C PHE A 42 13.28 -0.06 9.44
N THR A 43 12.02 0.07 9.06
CA THR A 43 11.54 -0.50 7.81
C THR A 43 10.79 0.56 7.00
N GLU A 44 11.23 0.75 5.77
CA GLU A 44 10.76 1.81 4.89
C GLU A 44 10.45 1.28 3.49
N ARG A 45 9.72 2.07 2.72
CA ARG A 45 9.51 1.87 1.30
C ARG A 45 9.72 3.15 0.53
N ASP A 46 10.34 3.00 -0.62
CA ASP A 46 10.38 4.02 -1.65
C ASP A 46 8.97 4.18 -2.24
N MET A 47 8.37 5.36 -2.10
CA MET A 47 7.00 5.61 -2.53
C MET A 47 6.87 5.69 -4.05
N ASP A 48 7.90 6.15 -4.76
CA ASP A 48 7.92 6.19 -6.21
C ASP A 48 7.98 4.76 -6.77
N LYS A 49 8.80 3.90 -6.18
CA LYS A 49 8.86 2.47 -6.53
C LYS A 49 7.56 1.73 -6.22
N MET A 50 6.88 2.08 -5.13
CA MET A 50 5.54 1.58 -4.85
C MET A 50 4.54 1.95 -5.95
N TRP A 51 4.55 3.20 -6.39
CA TRP A 51 3.69 3.68 -7.47
C TRP A 51 3.98 2.94 -8.78
N GLU A 52 5.26 2.85 -9.17
CA GLU A 52 5.69 2.10 -10.36
C GLU A 52 5.20 0.64 -10.32
N ALA A 53 5.34 -0.03 -9.18
CA ALA A 53 4.89 -1.41 -9.01
C ALA A 53 3.36 -1.56 -9.15
N ASN A 54 2.59 -0.62 -8.58
CA ASN A 54 1.13 -0.62 -8.74
C ASN A 54 0.72 -0.41 -10.20
N CYS A 55 1.35 0.51 -10.91
CA CYS A 55 1.10 0.71 -12.34
C CYS A 55 1.43 -0.55 -13.16
N GLU A 56 2.53 -1.21 -12.83
CA GLU A 56 2.98 -2.40 -13.54
C GLU A 56 2.03 -3.60 -13.34
N VAL A 57 1.57 -3.85 -12.11
CA VAL A 57 0.63 -4.97 -11.89
C VAL A 57 -0.73 -4.72 -12.52
N ILE A 58 -1.19 -3.46 -12.54
CA ILE A 58 -2.41 -3.08 -13.27
C ILE A 58 -2.27 -3.38 -14.76
N ARG A 59 -1.18 -2.92 -15.37
CA ARG A 59 -0.91 -3.16 -16.81
C ARG A 59 -0.88 -4.65 -17.13
N LYS A 60 -0.16 -5.43 -16.33
CA LYS A 60 -0.07 -6.89 -16.49
C LYS A 60 -1.41 -7.60 -16.29
N ALA A 61 -2.24 -7.16 -15.36
CA ALA A 61 -3.55 -7.75 -15.14
C ALA A 61 -4.49 -7.48 -16.33
N VAL A 62 -4.49 -6.26 -16.86
CA VAL A 62 -5.26 -5.87 -18.05
C VAL A 62 -4.81 -6.65 -19.28
N GLU A 63 -3.50 -6.76 -19.49
CA GLU A 63 -2.92 -7.53 -20.60
C GLU A 63 -3.29 -9.02 -20.52
N LYS A 64 -3.14 -9.63 -19.35
CA LYS A 64 -3.55 -11.02 -19.11
C LYS A 64 -5.05 -11.27 -19.31
N ALA A 65 -5.87 -10.28 -18.98
CA ALA A 65 -7.31 -10.36 -19.20
C ALA A 65 -7.68 -10.27 -20.70
N GLY A 66 -6.75 -9.83 -21.57
CA GLY A 66 -6.99 -9.64 -23.00
C GLY A 66 -7.97 -8.50 -23.29
N ILE A 67 -8.00 -7.49 -22.42
CA ILE A 67 -8.89 -6.32 -22.50
C ILE A 67 -8.09 -5.03 -22.63
N THR A 68 -8.79 -3.93 -22.88
CA THR A 68 -8.21 -2.58 -22.86
C THR A 68 -8.58 -1.85 -21.56
N GLY A 69 -7.83 -0.81 -21.20
CA GLY A 69 -8.14 0.02 -20.05
C GLY A 69 -9.49 0.73 -20.15
N GLU A 70 -9.98 0.99 -21.35
CA GLU A 70 -11.28 1.63 -21.59
C GLU A 70 -12.47 0.76 -21.20
N GLU A 71 -12.27 -0.56 -21.11
CA GLU A 71 -13.30 -1.52 -20.70
C GLU A 71 -13.42 -1.62 -19.17
N ILE A 72 -12.47 -1.01 -18.42
CA ILE A 72 -12.52 -0.97 -16.95
C ILE A 72 -13.36 0.22 -16.51
N VAL A 73 -14.49 -0.07 -15.89
CA VAL A 73 -15.46 0.95 -15.46
C VAL A 73 -15.23 1.44 -14.03
N CYS A 74 -14.47 0.68 -13.24
CA CYS A 74 -14.20 1.04 -11.84
C CYS A 74 -12.89 0.43 -11.37
N VAL A 75 -12.16 1.18 -10.55
CA VAL A 75 -10.97 0.71 -9.82
C VAL A 75 -11.24 0.86 -8.33
N ALA A 76 -11.08 -0.22 -7.58
CA ALA A 76 -11.12 -0.23 -6.12
C ALA A 76 -9.72 -0.51 -5.58
N VAL A 77 -9.33 0.18 -4.52
CA VAL A 77 -8.01 0.04 -3.92
C VAL A 77 -8.14 -0.33 -2.45
N CYS A 78 -7.38 -1.31 -2.03
CA CYS A 78 -7.07 -1.56 -0.63
C CYS A 78 -5.55 -1.53 -0.42
N GLY A 79 -5.13 -1.39 0.81
CA GLY A 79 -3.71 -1.33 1.14
C GLY A 79 -3.45 -1.72 2.58
N HIS A 80 -2.17 -1.95 2.90
CA HIS A 80 -1.75 -2.21 4.25
C HIS A 80 -1.94 -0.97 5.14
N GLY A 81 -2.33 -1.20 6.38
CA GLY A 81 -2.52 -0.14 7.38
C GLY A 81 -1.30 0.09 8.28
N LYS A 82 -1.43 1.04 9.22
CA LYS A 82 -0.46 1.33 10.30
C LYS A 82 0.90 1.85 9.80
N GLY A 83 0.99 2.35 8.58
CA GLY A 83 2.18 3.04 8.07
C GLY A 83 2.05 4.56 8.17
N LEU A 84 3.16 5.24 7.97
CA LEU A 84 3.23 6.69 7.87
C LEU A 84 3.74 7.07 6.48
N TYR A 85 2.89 7.73 5.70
CA TYR A 85 3.17 8.16 4.33
C TYR A 85 2.89 9.66 4.25
N LEU A 86 3.93 10.44 4.03
CA LEU A 86 3.84 11.90 4.01
C LEU A 86 3.90 12.40 2.57
N TRP A 87 2.92 13.24 2.20
CA TRP A 87 2.86 13.90 0.90
C TRP A 87 3.17 15.38 1.02
N GLY A 88 4.05 15.87 0.17
CA GLY A 88 4.49 17.25 0.17
C GLY A 88 3.53 18.19 -0.58
N LYS A 89 3.71 19.49 -0.37
CA LYS A 89 2.94 20.54 -1.07
C LYS A 89 3.36 20.69 -2.55
N ASP A 90 4.48 20.10 -2.91
CA ASP A 90 5.05 20.02 -4.26
C ASP A 90 4.57 18.80 -5.06
N ASP A 91 3.51 18.12 -4.57
CA ASP A 91 2.97 16.90 -5.13
C ASP A 91 3.97 15.74 -5.23
N ARG A 92 4.86 15.66 -4.24
CA ARG A 92 5.85 14.59 -4.11
C ARG A 92 5.87 13.97 -2.72
N PRO A 93 6.34 12.72 -2.60
CA PRO A 93 6.62 12.15 -1.30
C PRO A 93 7.67 12.97 -0.55
N VAL A 94 7.41 13.31 0.70
CA VAL A 94 8.37 14.04 1.56
C VAL A 94 9.59 13.18 1.87
N ARG A 95 9.37 11.87 1.98
CA ARG A 95 10.38 10.87 2.30
C ARG A 95 9.85 9.48 1.97
N ASN A 96 10.67 8.45 2.15
CA ASN A 96 10.21 7.08 2.13
C ASN A 96 9.06 6.86 3.12
N GLY A 97 8.11 6.04 2.74
CA GLY A 97 7.04 5.59 3.64
C GLY A 97 7.61 4.73 4.76
N ILE A 98 7.17 4.96 5.99
CA ILE A 98 7.48 4.11 7.14
C ILE A 98 6.38 3.07 7.22
N ILE A 99 6.74 1.79 7.10
CA ILE A 99 5.74 0.71 7.05
C ILE A 99 5.40 0.16 8.45
N SER A 100 4.34 -0.63 8.55
CA SER A 100 3.79 -1.12 9.82
C SER A 100 4.74 -2.01 10.64
N THR A 101 5.76 -2.58 10.02
CA THR A 101 6.79 -3.39 10.70
C THR A 101 7.93 -2.56 11.29
N ASP A 102 7.92 -1.24 11.07
CA ASP A 102 8.90 -0.32 11.65
C ASP A 102 8.78 -0.26 13.16
N ASN A 103 9.90 -0.31 13.82
CA ASN A 103 9.97 -0.31 15.30
C ASN A 103 10.75 0.90 15.88
N ARG A 104 10.99 1.95 15.08
CA ARG A 104 11.74 3.13 15.56
C ARG A 104 11.09 3.86 16.73
N ALA A 105 9.77 3.76 16.85
CA ALA A 105 8.99 4.42 17.89
C ALA A 105 8.81 3.59 19.18
N TRP A 106 9.44 2.42 19.30
CA TRP A 106 9.26 1.48 20.41
C TRP A 106 9.41 2.11 21.81
N SER A 107 10.27 3.12 21.94
CA SER A 107 10.52 3.78 23.23
C SER A 107 9.38 4.71 23.67
N TYR A 108 8.52 5.17 22.75
CA TYR A 108 7.42 6.10 23.07
C TYR A 108 6.34 5.45 23.93
N PRO A 109 5.79 4.29 23.59
CA PRO A 109 4.82 3.59 24.45
C PRO A 109 5.36 3.36 25.87
N VAL A 110 6.65 3.00 25.99
CA VAL A 110 7.31 2.81 27.28
C VAL A 110 7.33 4.11 28.11
N LYS A 111 7.65 5.23 27.46
CA LYS A 111 7.64 6.56 28.10
C LYS A 111 6.22 6.99 28.50
N TRP A 112 5.25 6.79 27.60
CA TRP A 112 3.85 7.18 27.82
C TRP A 112 3.22 6.40 28.98
N LYS A 113 3.52 5.12 29.11
CA LYS A 113 3.11 4.31 30.23
C LYS A 113 3.69 4.81 31.56
N LYS A 114 4.97 5.21 31.54
CA LYS A 114 5.65 5.71 32.74
C LYS A 114 5.17 7.09 33.22
N ASN A 115 4.75 7.96 32.31
CA ASN A 115 4.37 9.34 32.63
C ASN A 115 2.84 9.59 32.59
N GLY A 116 2.01 8.54 32.48
CA GLY A 116 0.55 8.63 32.47
C GLY A 116 -0.06 9.17 31.17
N THR A 117 0.73 9.34 30.12
CA THR A 117 0.21 9.80 28.81
C THR A 117 -0.70 8.77 28.19
N GLU A 118 -0.40 7.48 28.33
CA GLU A 118 -1.19 6.38 27.80
C GLU A 118 -2.63 6.43 28.31
N GLU A 119 -2.83 6.59 29.62
CA GLU A 119 -4.15 6.70 30.25
C GLU A 119 -4.94 7.88 29.68
N LYS A 120 -4.32 9.06 29.57
CA LYS A 120 -4.96 10.27 29.02
C LYS A 120 -5.41 10.14 27.57
N VAL A 121 -4.70 9.32 26.76
CA VAL A 121 -5.08 9.07 25.36
C VAL A 121 -6.31 8.18 25.27
N PHE A 122 -6.45 7.20 26.17
CA PHE A 122 -7.59 6.28 26.18
C PHE A 122 -8.84 6.84 26.87
N GLU A 123 -8.73 7.91 27.64
CA GLU A 123 -9.87 8.61 28.26
C GLU A 123 -10.68 9.49 27.30
N ARG A 124 -10.26 9.65 26.03
CA ARG A 124 -10.92 10.46 24.99
C ARG A 124 -11.53 9.61 23.91
#